data_5150bed27f2a7ff5acbd3c1721ba31ba
#
_entry.id   5150bed27f2a7ff5acbd3c1721ba31ba
#
_cell.length_a   1.000
_cell.length_b   1.000
_cell.length_c   1.000
_cell.angle_alpha   90.00
_cell.angle_beta   90.00
_cell.angle_gamma   90.00
#
_symmetry.space_group_name_H-M   'P 1'
#
loop_
_entity.id
_entity.type
_entity.pdbx_description
1 polymer ?
#
loop_
_entity_poly.entity_id
_entity_poly.type
_entity_poly.pdbx_seq_one_letter_code
_entity_poly.pdbx_strand_id
1 'polypeptide(L)'
;MNHVNVEEVEEQPDAVIGKFLIKSFTAIVLFDTGASHSYISRGFVDKFKLPTRALKSPMLVTSPGAEYMASLWCDRLPLRIGNYSFPTDLIILESQGLDVILGMDWLSKYGGNIDCASKSILLTTPEGKRIKYVSQHVPNRTQVNSLSGVG
;
A
#
# COMPACT_ATOMS: atom_id res chain seq x y z
N MET A 1 -10.89 -5.53 13.77
CA MET A 1 -9.53 -6.01 13.73
C MET A 1 -9.05 -6.23 12.34
N ASN A 2 -7.86 -5.83 12.08
CA ASN A 2 -7.34 -5.85 10.78
C ASN A 2 -6.54 -7.07 10.53
N HIS A 3 -6.82 -7.76 9.46
CA HIS A 3 -6.09 -8.93 9.07
C HIS A 3 -5.37 -8.66 7.78
N VAL A 4 -4.09 -8.85 7.75
CA VAL A 4 -3.31 -8.70 6.53
C VAL A 4 -2.44 -9.93 6.36
N ASN A 5 -2.57 -10.59 5.23
CA ASN A 5 -1.70 -11.68 4.87
C ASN A 5 -1.05 -11.33 3.55
N VAL A 6 0.20 -10.91 3.62
CA VAL A 6 0.88 -10.37 2.45
C VAL A 6 0.95 -11.40 1.33
N GLU A 7 1.16 -12.64 1.67
CA GLU A 7 1.31 -13.66 0.64
C GLU A 7 0.02 -13.97 -0.10
N GLU A 8 -1.12 -13.82 0.58
CA GLU A 8 -2.39 -14.08 -0.07
C GLU A 8 -2.98 -12.85 -0.72
N VAL A 9 -2.57 -11.69 -0.28
CA VAL A 9 -3.14 -10.47 -0.76
C VAL A 9 -2.90 -10.31 -2.26
N GLU A 10 -1.77 -10.76 -2.75
CA GLU A 10 -1.47 -10.61 -4.15
C GLU A 10 -2.42 -11.38 -5.05
N GLU A 11 -3.13 -12.34 -4.50
CA GLU A 11 -4.07 -13.12 -5.27
C GLU A 11 -5.49 -12.57 -5.20
N GLN A 12 -5.73 -11.56 -4.43
CA GLN A 12 -7.08 -11.03 -4.30
C GLN A 12 -7.46 -10.24 -5.54
N PRO A 13 -8.61 -10.52 -6.11
CA PRO A 13 -8.96 -9.89 -7.38
C PRO A 13 -9.27 -8.40 -7.24
N ASP A 14 -9.63 -7.92 -6.03
CA ASP A 14 -9.96 -6.52 -5.85
C ASP A 14 -8.79 -5.70 -5.34
N ALA A 15 -7.58 -6.21 -5.40
CA ALA A 15 -6.41 -5.46 -4.98
C ALA A 15 -5.67 -4.92 -6.19
N VAL A 16 -5.03 -3.78 -6.01
CA VAL A 16 -4.24 -3.14 -7.05
C VAL A 16 -2.84 -2.93 -6.49
N ILE A 17 -1.82 -3.32 -7.23
CA ILE A 17 -0.43 -3.18 -6.82
C ILE A 17 0.27 -2.22 -7.79
N GLY A 18 1.15 -1.38 -7.25
CA GLY A 18 1.97 -0.51 -8.06
C GLY A 18 3.26 -0.15 -7.38
N LYS A 19 4.14 0.50 -8.10
CA LYS A 19 5.38 1.02 -7.56
C LYS A 19 5.27 2.53 -7.53
N PHE A 20 5.48 3.10 -6.36
CA PHE A 20 5.37 4.54 -6.17
C PHE A 20 6.52 5.01 -5.30
N LEU A 21 6.66 6.31 -5.11
CA LEU A 21 7.76 6.85 -4.35
C LEU A 21 7.30 7.26 -2.96
N ILE A 22 8.03 6.81 -1.94
CA ILE A 22 7.91 7.35 -0.60
C ILE A 22 9.15 8.24 -0.43
N LYS A 23 8.93 9.54 -0.34
CA LYS A 23 10.00 10.52 -0.45
C LYS A 23 10.64 10.33 -1.83
N SER A 24 11.81 9.78 -1.92
CA SER A 24 12.45 9.51 -3.21
C SER A 24 12.75 8.04 -3.38
N PHE A 25 12.20 7.17 -2.53
CA PHE A 25 12.52 5.76 -2.54
C PHE A 25 11.36 4.96 -3.14
N THR A 26 11.66 4.07 -4.06
CA THR A 26 10.63 3.26 -4.71
C THR A 26 10.06 2.24 -3.74
N ALA A 27 8.75 2.21 -3.60
CA ALA A 27 8.04 1.29 -2.73
C ALA A 27 7.04 0.49 -3.54
N ILE A 28 6.90 -0.79 -3.20
CA ILE A 28 5.85 -1.63 -3.74
C ILE A 28 4.62 -1.44 -2.86
N VAL A 29 3.54 -0.95 -3.44
CA VAL A 29 2.36 -0.52 -2.70
C VAL A 29 1.16 -1.34 -3.14
N LEU A 30 0.42 -1.86 -2.16
CA LEU A 30 -0.83 -2.54 -2.39
C LEU A 30 -1.98 -1.67 -1.92
N PHE A 31 -2.98 -1.45 -2.76
CA PHE A 31 -4.22 -0.81 -2.36
C PHE A 31 -5.19 -1.93 -2.00
N ASP A 32 -5.61 -2.01 -0.73
CA ASP A 32 -6.31 -3.18 -0.23
C ASP A 32 -7.56 -2.77 0.54
N THR A 33 -8.73 -2.98 -0.05
CA THR A 33 -9.99 -2.66 0.61
C THR A 33 -10.28 -3.60 1.78
N GLY A 34 -9.56 -4.70 1.88
CA GLY A 34 -9.73 -5.62 3.00
C GLY A 34 -8.97 -5.22 4.25
N ALA A 35 -8.11 -4.23 4.18
CA ALA A 35 -7.38 -3.75 5.33
C ALA A 35 -8.05 -2.48 5.85
N SER A 36 -8.23 -2.37 7.16
CA SER A 36 -8.84 -1.17 7.73
C SER A 36 -7.83 -0.07 7.98
N HIS A 37 -6.56 -0.40 8.12
CA HIS A 37 -5.48 0.54 8.37
C HIS A 37 -4.41 0.41 7.32
N SER A 38 -3.47 1.35 7.32
CA SER A 38 -2.40 1.40 6.34
C SER A 38 -1.06 1.15 7.02
N TYR A 39 -0.17 0.43 6.35
CA TYR A 39 1.04 -0.11 6.97
C TYR A 39 2.25 0.09 6.07
N ILE A 40 3.42 0.17 6.70
CA ILE A 40 4.71 0.17 6.01
C ILE A 40 5.59 -0.88 6.65
N SER A 41 6.38 -1.58 5.87
CA SER A 41 7.21 -2.64 6.41
C SER A 41 8.37 -2.05 7.22
N ARG A 42 8.73 -2.73 8.30
CA ARG A 42 9.86 -2.30 9.10
C ARG A 42 11.15 -2.32 8.27
N GLY A 43 11.28 -3.29 7.38
CA GLY A 43 12.48 -3.37 6.56
C GLY A 43 12.67 -2.14 5.68
N PHE A 44 11.56 -1.62 5.11
CA PHE A 44 11.63 -0.41 4.30
C PHE A 44 11.99 0.79 5.16
N VAL A 45 11.37 0.91 6.33
CA VAL A 45 11.64 2.02 7.25
C VAL A 45 13.11 2.01 7.68
N ASP A 46 13.64 0.84 8.01
CA ASP A 46 15.01 0.73 8.47
C ASP A 46 16.01 0.98 7.33
N LYS A 47 15.71 0.45 6.15
CA LYS A 47 16.60 0.60 5.02
C LYS A 47 16.79 2.07 4.63
N PHE A 48 15.72 2.84 4.64
CA PHE A 48 15.77 4.22 4.20
C PHE A 48 15.74 5.20 5.37
N LYS A 49 15.82 4.70 6.60
CA LYS A 49 15.94 5.52 7.81
C LYS A 49 14.83 6.55 7.89
N LEU A 50 13.59 6.09 7.69
CA LEU A 50 12.44 6.99 7.75
C LEU A 50 12.15 7.35 9.19
N PRO A 51 11.71 8.58 9.47
CA PRO A 51 11.40 8.96 10.85
C PRO A 51 10.19 8.24 11.37
N THR A 52 10.21 7.87 12.63
CA THR A 52 9.13 7.14 13.27
C THR A 52 8.67 7.84 14.53
N ARG A 53 7.44 7.54 14.95
CA ARG A 53 6.86 8.08 16.16
C ARG A 53 6.20 6.95 16.93
N ALA A 54 6.04 7.12 18.23
CA ALA A 54 5.36 6.14 19.06
C ALA A 54 3.84 6.32 18.94
N LEU A 55 3.14 5.20 18.80
CA LEU A 55 1.68 5.24 18.89
C LEU A 55 1.28 5.54 20.32
N LYS A 56 0.17 6.27 20.50
CA LYS A 56 -0.32 6.55 21.84
C LYS A 56 -0.68 5.27 22.55
N SER A 57 -1.27 4.33 21.86
CA SER A 57 -1.58 3.01 22.39
C SER A 57 -1.10 1.97 21.40
N PRO A 58 -0.45 0.90 21.88
CA PRO A 58 -0.06 -0.16 20.98
C PRO A 58 -1.27 -0.77 20.28
N MET A 59 -1.08 -1.25 19.06
CA MET A 59 -2.15 -1.80 18.27
C MET A 59 -1.83 -3.25 17.95
N LEU A 60 -2.79 -4.15 18.18
CA LEU A 60 -2.62 -5.54 17.83
C LEU A 60 -2.96 -5.74 16.37
N VAL A 61 -2.01 -6.24 15.60
CA VAL A 61 -2.21 -6.56 14.21
C VAL A 61 -2.14 -8.07 14.09
N THR A 62 -3.17 -8.66 13.48
CA THR A 62 -3.26 -10.09 13.35
C THR A 62 -3.14 -10.48 11.89
N SER A 63 -2.34 -11.46 11.62
CA SER A 63 -2.25 -12.05 10.29
C SER A 63 -2.22 -13.58 10.47
N PRO A 64 -2.49 -14.34 9.41
CA PRO A 64 -2.47 -15.79 9.54
C PRO A 64 -1.14 -16.27 10.07
N GLY A 65 -1.19 -17.00 11.16
CA GLY A 65 0.00 -17.58 11.77
C GLY A 65 0.79 -16.66 12.66
N ALA A 66 0.36 -15.41 12.88
CA ALA A 66 1.14 -14.52 13.71
C ALA A 66 0.29 -13.37 14.24
N GLU A 67 0.65 -12.91 15.42
CA GLU A 67 0.11 -11.68 15.97
C GLU A 67 1.28 -10.75 16.25
N TYR A 68 1.07 -9.48 16.05
CA TYR A 68 2.13 -8.51 16.18
C TYR A 68 1.59 -7.26 16.86
N MET A 69 2.31 -6.81 17.86
CA MET A 69 1.91 -5.60 18.57
C MET A 69 2.66 -4.42 17.96
N ALA A 70 1.96 -3.61 17.22
CA ALA A 70 2.56 -2.43 16.60
C ALA A 70 2.63 -1.31 17.61
N SER A 71 3.76 -0.65 17.69
CA SER A 71 3.96 0.46 18.62
C SER A 71 4.52 1.70 17.95
N LEU A 72 4.89 1.63 16.68
CA LEU A 72 5.50 2.73 15.96
C LEU A 72 4.74 3.02 14.67
N TRP A 73 4.80 4.25 14.21
CA TRP A 73 4.19 4.65 12.95
C TRP A 73 5.01 5.76 12.31
N CYS A 74 4.77 5.98 11.03
CA CYS A 74 5.36 7.07 10.29
C CYS A 74 4.28 8.09 9.98
N ASP A 75 4.58 9.38 10.26
CA ASP A 75 3.60 10.44 10.19
C ASP A 75 3.80 11.21 8.90
N ARG A 76 2.73 11.31 8.12
CA ARG A 76 2.67 12.18 6.94
C ARG A 76 3.82 11.98 5.98
N LEU A 77 4.14 10.73 5.69
CA LEU A 77 5.13 10.44 4.66
C LEU A 77 4.57 10.84 3.30
N PRO A 78 5.34 11.51 2.48
CA PRO A 78 4.86 11.86 1.15
C PRO A 78 4.91 10.65 0.23
N LEU A 79 3.74 10.17 -0.14
CA LEU A 79 3.61 9.11 -1.13
C LEU A 79 3.29 9.75 -2.46
N ARG A 80 4.12 9.51 -3.46
CA ARG A 80 3.98 10.15 -4.73
C ARG A 80 3.41 9.19 -5.75
N ILE A 81 2.27 9.57 -6.32
CA ILE A 81 1.62 8.81 -7.38
C ILE A 81 1.56 9.73 -8.58
N GLY A 82 2.31 9.41 -9.63
CA GLY A 82 2.47 10.31 -10.75
C GLY A 82 3.11 11.61 -10.28
N ASN A 83 2.50 12.72 -10.57
CA ASN A 83 3.02 14.02 -10.17
C ASN A 83 2.38 14.53 -8.89
N TYR A 84 1.64 13.71 -8.18
CA TYR A 84 0.86 14.16 -7.03
C TYR A 84 1.37 13.51 -5.76
N SER A 85 1.47 14.30 -4.70
CA SER A 85 1.95 13.83 -3.41
C SER A 85 0.79 13.71 -2.44
N PHE A 86 0.73 12.56 -1.75
CA PHE A 86 -0.32 12.25 -0.78
C PHE A 86 0.33 12.08 0.58
N PRO A 87 0.11 12.98 1.53
CA PRO A 87 0.61 12.74 2.89
C PRO A 87 -0.03 11.48 3.45
N THR A 88 0.78 10.59 3.96
CA THR A 88 0.34 9.24 4.30
C THR A 88 0.87 8.82 5.65
N ASP A 89 -0.05 8.42 6.54
CA ASP A 89 0.30 7.88 7.84
C ASP A 89 0.32 6.38 7.76
N LEU A 90 1.39 5.76 8.22
CA LEU A 90 1.58 4.32 8.06
C LEU A 90 2.06 3.71 9.37
N ILE A 91 1.39 2.64 9.80
CA ILE A 91 1.78 1.87 10.98
C ILE A 91 2.89 0.92 10.57
N ILE A 92 3.93 0.80 11.38
CA ILE A 92 5.04 -0.08 11.04
C ILE A 92 4.67 -1.52 11.36
N LEU A 93 4.84 -2.38 10.36
CA LEU A 93 4.45 -3.77 10.44
C LEU A 93 5.61 -4.65 10.02
N GLU A 94 5.81 -5.77 10.73
CA GLU A 94 6.77 -6.77 10.29
C GLU A 94 6.14 -7.54 9.14
N SER A 95 6.61 -7.30 7.95
CA SER A 95 6.09 -8.00 6.78
C SER A 95 7.18 -8.11 5.73
N GLN A 96 6.96 -8.97 4.77
CA GLN A 96 7.90 -9.18 3.69
C GLN A 96 7.13 -9.16 2.38
N GLY A 97 7.80 -8.80 1.32
CA GLY A 97 7.22 -8.84 -0.01
C GLY A 97 6.60 -7.55 -0.47
N LEU A 98 5.89 -6.85 0.40
CA LEU A 98 5.30 -5.55 0.09
C LEU A 98 5.91 -4.52 1.00
N ASP A 99 6.06 -3.31 0.50
CA ASP A 99 6.61 -2.23 1.31
C ASP A 99 5.51 -1.45 2.00
N VAL A 100 4.38 -1.23 1.34
CA VAL A 100 3.29 -0.41 1.85
C VAL A 100 1.97 -1.06 1.52
N ILE A 101 1.04 -1.04 2.48
CA ILE A 101 -0.34 -1.47 2.27
C ILE A 101 -1.22 -0.29 2.64
N LEU A 102 -2.06 0.13 1.70
CA LEU A 102 -2.98 1.23 1.92
C LEU A 102 -4.37 0.67 2.08
N GLY A 103 -4.91 0.82 3.28
CA GLY A 103 -6.21 0.26 3.63
C GLY A 103 -7.31 1.29 3.54
N MET A 104 -8.46 0.96 4.16
CA MET A 104 -9.65 1.78 4.02
C MET A 104 -9.50 3.16 4.63
N ASP A 105 -8.67 3.32 5.64
CA ASP A 105 -8.44 4.65 6.21
C ASP A 105 -7.85 5.59 5.16
N TRP A 106 -6.89 5.11 4.38
CA TRP A 106 -6.26 5.91 3.33
C TRP A 106 -7.18 6.04 2.12
N LEU A 107 -7.80 4.93 1.73
CA LEU A 107 -8.67 4.93 0.55
C LEU A 107 -9.86 5.86 0.75
N SER A 108 -10.46 5.85 1.93
CA SER A 108 -11.57 6.75 2.22
C SER A 108 -11.14 8.20 2.21
N LYS A 109 -9.94 8.47 2.75
CA LYS A 109 -9.46 9.83 2.82
C LYS A 109 -9.24 10.43 1.44
N TYR A 110 -8.78 9.63 0.50
CA TYR A 110 -8.45 10.13 -0.84
C TYR A 110 -9.45 9.63 -1.90
N GLY A 111 -10.66 9.26 -1.50
CA GLY A 111 -11.71 8.90 -2.43
C GLY A 111 -11.34 7.73 -3.32
N GLY A 112 -10.61 6.76 -2.80
CA GLY A 112 -10.13 5.64 -3.59
C GLY A 112 -11.25 4.74 -4.05
N ASN A 113 -11.29 4.44 -5.34
CA ASN A 113 -12.30 3.57 -5.92
C ASN A 113 -11.59 2.59 -6.85
N ILE A 114 -11.58 1.32 -6.45
CA ILE A 114 -10.84 0.30 -7.19
C ILE A 114 -11.78 -0.36 -8.19
N ASP A 115 -11.32 -0.45 -9.44
CA ASP A 115 -12.01 -1.18 -10.48
C ASP A 115 -11.25 -2.49 -10.69
N CYS A 116 -11.86 -3.58 -10.26
CA CYS A 116 -11.18 -4.88 -10.31
C CYS A 116 -10.97 -5.34 -11.75
N ALA A 117 -11.88 -5.03 -12.64
CA ALA A 117 -11.78 -5.53 -14.00
C ALA A 117 -10.61 -4.90 -14.75
N SER A 118 -10.41 -3.60 -14.58
CA SER A 118 -9.32 -2.92 -15.27
C SER A 118 -8.06 -2.83 -14.42
N LYS A 119 -8.11 -3.29 -13.17
CA LYS A 119 -6.98 -3.19 -12.26
C LYS A 119 -6.53 -1.74 -12.13
N SER A 120 -7.48 -0.86 -11.88
CA SER A 120 -7.20 0.57 -11.76
C SER A 120 -7.80 1.13 -10.50
N ILE A 121 -7.35 2.32 -10.14
CA ILE A 121 -7.89 3.01 -8.98
C ILE A 121 -8.05 4.48 -9.32
N LEU A 122 -9.20 5.04 -8.91
CA LEU A 122 -9.44 6.46 -8.98
C LEU A 122 -9.14 7.07 -7.62
N LEU A 123 -8.51 8.21 -7.60
CA LEU A 123 -8.11 8.88 -6.37
C LEU A 123 -8.40 10.37 -6.50
N THR A 124 -8.65 11.02 -5.37
CA THR A 124 -8.75 12.47 -5.31
C THR A 124 -7.51 12.99 -4.59
N THR A 125 -6.76 13.85 -5.25
CA THR A 125 -5.53 14.38 -4.67
C THR A 125 -5.85 15.36 -3.54
N PRO A 126 -4.88 15.69 -2.68
CA PRO A 126 -5.13 16.68 -1.64
C PRO A 126 -5.62 18.02 -2.20
N GLU A 127 -5.27 18.35 -3.45
CA GLU A 127 -5.73 19.57 -4.08
C GLU A 127 -7.12 19.44 -4.68
N GLY A 128 -7.72 18.26 -4.61
CA GLY A 128 -9.07 18.06 -5.11
C GLY A 128 -9.17 17.56 -6.54
N LYS A 129 -8.05 17.18 -7.15
CA LYS A 129 -8.08 16.71 -8.52
C LYS A 129 -8.32 15.22 -8.57
N ARG A 130 -9.16 14.77 -9.52
CA ARG A 130 -9.44 13.35 -9.68
C ARG A 130 -8.47 12.75 -10.66
N ILE A 131 -7.76 11.70 -10.23
CA ILE A 131 -6.76 11.04 -11.08
C ILE A 131 -7.03 9.55 -11.13
N LYS A 132 -6.50 8.90 -12.15
CA LYS A 132 -6.65 7.45 -12.32
C LYS A 132 -5.27 6.84 -12.49
N TYR A 133 -5.03 5.77 -11.75
CA TYR A 133 -3.83 4.96 -11.92
C TYR A 133 -4.24 3.58 -12.41
N VAL A 134 -3.59 3.10 -13.47
CA VAL A 134 -3.82 1.76 -13.99
C VAL A 134 -2.63 0.90 -13.60
N SER A 135 -2.89 -0.21 -12.93
CA SER A 135 -1.81 -1.08 -12.49
C SER A 135 -1.09 -1.63 -13.69
N GLN A 136 0.25 -1.54 -13.67
CA GLN A 136 1.02 -2.13 -14.69
C GLN A 136 1.23 -3.57 -14.34
N HIS A 137 0.80 -4.45 -15.18
CA HIS A 137 1.00 -5.86 -14.93
C HIS A 137 2.49 -6.14 -14.93
N VAL A 138 2.96 -6.69 -13.85
CA VAL A 138 4.33 -7.01 -13.73
C VAL A 138 4.51 -8.37 -14.28
N PRO A 139 5.23 -8.47 -15.33
CA PRO A 139 5.32 -9.74 -15.89
C PRO A 139 6.18 -10.57 -15.15
N ASN A 140 6.26 -10.62 -14.15
CA ASN A 140 7.04 -11.36 -13.46
C ASN A 140 6.98 -12.58 -13.84
N ARG A 141 6.45 -12.88 -14.31
CA ARG A 141 6.39 -13.92 -14.48
C ARG A 141 6.29 -14.06 -15.72
N THR A 142 6.50 -14.45 -16.15
CA THR A 142 6.51 -14.71 -17.14
C THR A 142 5.70 -14.50 -18.11
N GLN A 143 5.30 -14.40 -18.16
CA GLN A 143 4.60 -14.16 -18.88
C GLN A 143 4.43 -13.30 -19.48
N VAL A 144 4.71 -13.17 -19.53
CA VAL A 144 4.44 -12.38 -19.93
C VAL A 144 4.19 -12.10 -20.97
N ASN A 145 4.38 -12.54 -20.89
CA ASN A 145 4.15 -12.30 -21.68
C ASN A 145 3.49 -12.15 -22.42
N SER A 146 3.34 -12.59 -22.23
CA SER A 146 2.77 -12.51 -22.74
C SER A 146 2.13 -11.90 -23.21
N LEU A 147 2.25 -11.74 -22.87
CA LEU A 147 1.72 -11.23 -23.12
C LEU A 147 1.09 -10.72 -23.54
N SER A 148 1.28 -10.93 -23.35
CA SER A 148 0.69 -10.49 -23.58
C SER A 148 0.08 -9.87 -23.90
N GLY A 149 0.08 -9.83 -23.75
CA GLY A 149 -0.54 -9.36 -23.89
C GLY A 149 -1.11 -8.96 -23.68
N VAL A 150 -1.16 -9.13 -23.37
CA VAL A 150 -1.75 -8.85 -23.12
C VAL A 150 -2.21 -8.34 -22.74
N GLY A 151 -2.19 -8.31 -22.48
CA GLY A 151 -2.67 -7.88 -22.01
C GLY A 151 -2.97 -7.60 -21.57
#